data_2d99f98a566415bf36b9f02d9da9ac43
#
_entry.id   2d99f98a566415bf36b9f02d9da9ac43
#
_cell.length_a   1.000
_cell.length_b   1.000
_cell.length_c   1.000
_cell.angle_alpha   90.00
_cell.angle_beta   90.00
_cell.angle_gamma   90.00
#
_symmetry.space_group_name_H-M   'P 1'
#
loop_
_entity.id
_entity.type
_entity.pdbx_description
1 polymer ?
#
loop_
_entity_poly.entity_id
_entity_poly.type
_entity_poly.pdbx_seq_one_letter_code
_entity_poly.pdbx_strand_id
1 'polypeptide(L)'
;FGGVILNRLGSDNHEHMIRSAMKKLGIPVLGAIRRDERMQSPERHLGLTPVTEIDPTEAIATIRDAVKVMVNLDALVELGKSAVDLPAEGMESVTAVEKRARIGIAMDEAFSFYYPASLAALEAAGAELHYFSPLQDAALPDVDGVFFGGGFPEMFLSQLSANTSMQDSIRQASEQGMPIYAECGGLMYMTEAVTDFEGHTYPMVGLVPATCEMQQTLQRVGYVSATMLEPNILGSVKDHLRGHEFHFSTMTPTQSPF
;
A
#
# COMPACT_ATOMS: atom_id res chain seq x y z
N PHE A 1 -0.22 -15.26 25.56
CA PHE A 1 0.58 -14.02 25.65
C PHE A 1 1.71 -14.24 26.68
N GLY A 2 2.96 -14.04 26.26
CA GLY A 2 4.13 -14.16 27.14
C GLY A 2 4.49 -12.85 27.85
N GLY A 3 4.03 -11.72 27.36
CA GLY A 3 4.25 -10.38 27.93
C GLY A 3 3.73 -9.28 27.02
N VAL A 4 3.75 -8.05 27.53
CA VAL A 4 3.34 -6.85 26.79
C VAL A 4 4.37 -5.74 26.96
N ILE A 5 4.49 -4.90 25.92
CA ILE A 5 5.20 -3.63 25.97
C ILE A 5 4.14 -2.53 25.85
N LEU A 6 4.04 -1.67 26.86
CA LEU A 6 3.13 -0.53 26.87
C LEU A 6 3.73 0.58 26.01
N ASN A 7 2.95 1.13 25.08
CA ASN A 7 3.43 2.19 24.19
C ASN A 7 2.58 3.48 24.32
N ARG A 8 3.18 4.62 23.98
CA ARG A 8 2.53 5.95 23.98
C ARG A 8 1.92 6.34 25.32
N LEU A 9 2.58 6.04 26.42
CA LEU A 9 2.12 6.39 27.75
C LEU A 9 2.19 7.90 27.99
N GLY A 10 1.10 8.49 28.48
CA GLY A 10 0.99 9.93 28.70
C GLY A 10 1.48 10.40 30.07
N SER A 11 1.48 9.51 31.10
CA SER A 11 1.86 9.87 32.47
C SER A 11 2.21 8.65 33.31
N ASP A 12 2.82 8.89 34.49
CA ASP A 12 3.14 7.83 35.46
C ASP A 12 1.86 7.16 35.99
N ASN A 13 0.81 7.94 36.21
CA ASN A 13 -0.46 7.41 36.66
C ASN A 13 -1.09 6.48 35.60
N HIS A 14 -1.01 6.86 34.31
CA HIS A 14 -1.47 6.02 33.22
C HIS A 14 -0.70 4.69 33.16
N GLU A 15 0.62 4.72 33.30
CA GLU A 15 1.44 3.52 33.39
C GLU A 15 1.04 2.66 34.59
N HIS A 16 0.91 3.26 35.79
CA HIS A 16 0.54 2.54 37.00
C HIS A 16 -0.80 1.81 36.85
N MET A 17 -1.80 2.49 36.29
CA MET A 17 -3.13 1.92 36.06
C MET A 17 -3.05 0.69 35.14
N ILE A 18 -2.34 0.80 34.01
CA ILE A 18 -2.23 -0.33 33.07
C ILE A 18 -1.41 -1.47 33.66
N ARG A 19 -0.28 -1.19 34.32
CA ARG A 19 0.50 -2.23 35.02
C ARG A 19 -0.33 -2.98 36.06
N SER A 20 -1.18 -2.25 36.81
CA SER A 20 -2.07 -2.85 37.80
C SER A 20 -3.11 -3.76 37.15
N ALA A 21 -3.65 -3.39 35.99
CA ALA A 21 -4.57 -4.21 35.22
C ALA A 21 -3.87 -5.47 34.66
N MET A 22 -2.68 -5.33 34.07
CA MET A 22 -1.90 -6.46 33.54
C MET A 22 -1.52 -7.46 34.64
N LYS A 23 -1.16 -6.95 35.84
CA LYS A 23 -0.87 -7.79 36.99
C LYS A 23 -2.07 -8.66 37.40
N LYS A 24 -3.28 -8.12 37.35
CA LYS A 24 -4.52 -8.90 37.62
C LYS A 24 -4.77 -10.01 36.59
N LEU A 25 -4.31 -9.81 35.37
CA LEU A 25 -4.40 -10.78 34.28
C LEU A 25 -3.23 -11.77 34.27
N GLY A 26 -2.25 -11.62 35.15
CA GLY A 26 -1.06 -12.47 35.18
C GLY A 26 -0.11 -12.23 33.97
N ILE A 27 -0.24 -11.11 33.26
CA ILE A 27 0.57 -10.80 32.08
C ILE A 27 1.74 -9.88 32.48
N PRO A 28 3.00 -10.28 32.28
CA PRO A 28 4.16 -9.44 32.59
C PRO A 28 4.26 -8.25 31.65
N VAL A 29 4.59 -7.07 32.20
CA VAL A 29 4.90 -5.87 31.43
C VAL A 29 6.41 -5.78 31.24
N LEU A 30 6.89 -6.03 30.03
CA LEU A 30 8.30 -6.08 29.66
C LEU A 30 8.89 -4.71 29.34
N GLY A 31 8.04 -3.71 29.12
CA GLY A 31 8.48 -2.35 28.85
C GLY A 31 7.35 -1.34 28.95
N ALA A 32 7.73 -0.05 29.06
CA ALA A 32 6.79 1.06 29.18
C ALA A 32 7.37 2.30 28.47
N ILE A 33 6.97 2.53 27.23
CA ILE A 33 7.50 3.60 26.37
C ILE A 33 6.60 4.82 26.50
N ARG A 34 7.19 5.96 26.83
CA ARG A 34 6.50 7.25 26.91
C ARG A 34 6.22 7.82 25.53
N ARG A 35 5.15 8.62 25.45
CA ARG A 35 4.89 9.43 24.26
C ARG A 35 6.02 10.44 24.07
N ASP A 36 6.65 10.44 22.91
CA ASP A 36 7.69 11.38 22.51
C ASP A 36 7.46 11.74 21.03
N GLU A 37 7.32 13.02 20.76
CA GLU A 37 7.03 13.51 19.41
C GLU A 37 8.20 13.24 18.44
N ARG A 38 9.41 13.12 18.94
CA ARG A 38 10.60 12.79 18.13
C ARG A 38 10.58 11.35 17.59
N MET A 39 9.72 10.49 18.14
CA MET A 39 9.50 9.12 17.67
C MET A 39 8.34 9.03 16.65
N GLN A 40 7.70 10.14 16.32
CA GLN A 40 6.63 10.17 15.36
C GLN A 40 7.19 10.28 13.94
N SER A 41 6.66 9.48 13.02
CA SER A 41 6.86 9.69 11.60
C SER A 41 5.82 10.69 11.11
N PRO A 42 6.14 11.59 10.16
CA PRO A 42 5.14 12.40 9.49
C PRO A 42 4.03 11.52 8.91
N GLU A 43 2.80 11.94 9.11
CA GLU A 43 1.63 11.20 8.61
C GLU A 43 0.91 12.06 7.56
N ARG A 44 0.53 11.46 6.43
CA ARG A 44 -0.40 12.03 5.45
C ARG A 44 -1.83 11.61 5.79
N HIS A 45 -2.79 12.00 4.96
CA HIS A 45 -4.21 11.72 5.18
C HIS A 45 -4.57 10.23 5.32
N LEU A 46 -3.74 9.31 4.77
CA LEU A 46 -3.86 7.86 5.00
C LEU A 46 -3.08 7.35 6.22
N GLY A 47 -2.45 8.22 7.00
CA GLY A 47 -1.60 7.83 8.13
C GLY A 47 -0.25 7.20 7.71
N LEU A 48 0.11 7.33 6.43
CA LEU A 48 1.33 6.77 5.85
C LEU A 48 2.11 7.85 5.10
N THR A 49 3.43 7.76 5.13
CA THR A 49 4.31 8.51 4.22
C THR A 49 5.32 7.52 3.63
N PRO A 50 5.51 7.51 2.31
CA PRO A 50 6.49 6.62 1.67
C PRO A 50 7.89 6.80 2.24
N VAL A 51 8.60 5.68 2.43
CA VAL A 51 9.96 5.68 3.01
C VAL A 51 10.96 6.47 2.15
N THR A 52 10.70 6.53 0.85
CA THR A 52 11.53 7.27 -0.12
C THR A 52 11.48 8.79 0.05
N GLU A 53 10.49 9.31 0.76
CA GLU A 53 10.27 10.76 0.94
C GLU A 53 10.73 11.30 2.28
N ILE A 54 11.13 10.42 3.20
CA ILE A 54 11.53 10.81 4.57
C ILE A 54 12.91 10.21 4.86
N ASP A 55 13.78 10.99 5.50
CA ASP A 55 14.93 10.42 6.18
C ASP A 55 14.51 9.99 7.60
N PRO A 56 14.28 8.69 7.86
CA PRO A 56 13.82 8.18 9.14
C PRO A 56 14.95 8.04 10.17
N THR A 57 16.19 8.38 9.84
CA THR A 57 17.40 8.07 10.62
C THR A 57 17.31 8.59 12.06
N GLU A 58 16.87 9.82 12.26
CA GLU A 58 16.76 10.43 13.60
C GLU A 58 15.61 9.80 14.42
N ALA A 59 14.47 9.56 13.79
CA ALA A 59 13.34 8.91 14.43
C ALA A 59 13.69 7.46 14.84
N ILE A 60 14.33 6.71 13.97
CA ILE A 60 14.81 5.34 14.25
C ILE A 60 15.84 5.35 15.38
N ALA A 61 16.78 6.29 15.40
CA ALA A 61 17.77 6.42 16.48
C ALA A 61 17.09 6.71 17.82
N THR A 62 16.11 7.62 17.84
CA THR A 62 15.33 7.96 19.03
C THR A 62 14.52 6.75 19.53
N ILE A 63 13.84 6.03 18.64
CA ILE A 63 13.10 4.82 18.98
C ILE A 63 14.03 3.74 19.53
N ARG A 64 15.17 3.49 18.90
CA ARG A 64 16.19 2.54 19.36
C ARG A 64 16.63 2.86 20.79
N ASP A 65 16.95 4.11 21.07
CA ASP A 65 17.46 4.53 22.37
C ASP A 65 16.36 4.48 23.44
N ALA A 66 15.12 4.82 23.11
CA ALA A 66 13.97 4.64 23.99
C ALA A 66 13.73 3.16 24.31
N VAL A 67 13.78 2.27 23.33
CA VAL A 67 13.62 0.82 23.53
C VAL A 67 14.73 0.27 24.44
N LYS A 68 15.99 0.67 24.23
CA LYS A 68 17.12 0.23 25.09
C LYS A 68 16.93 0.59 26.56
N VAL A 69 16.34 1.74 26.85
CA VAL A 69 16.18 2.24 28.21
C VAL A 69 14.87 1.76 28.86
N MET A 70 13.79 1.69 28.08
CA MET A 70 12.42 1.52 28.60
C MET A 70 11.89 0.08 28.46
N VAL A 71 12.61 -0.81 27.79
CA VAL A 71 12.21 -2.21 27.59
C VAL A 71 13.25 -3.15 28.23
N ASN A 72 12.77 -4.14 28.96
CA ASN A 72 13.62 -5.22 29.47
C ASN A 72 13.95 -6.20 28.33
N LEU A 73 15.02 -5.89 27.60
CA LEU A 73 15.43 -6.66 26.42
C LEU A 73 15.86 -8.09 26.79
N ASP A 74 16.48 -8.29 27.95
CA ASP A 74 16.92 -9.61 28.39
C ASP A 74 15.71 -10.52 28.63
N ALA A 75 14.67 -10.00 29.33
CA ALA A 75 13.43 -10.74 29.53
C ALA A 75 12.71 -11.03 28.21
N LEU A 76 12.77 -10.10 27.23
CA LEU A 76 12.18 -10.30 25.91
C LEU A 76 12.91 -11.41 25.13
N VAL A 77 14.24 -11.45 25.18
CA VAL A 77 15.06 -12.49 24.54
C VAL A 77 14.79 -13.84 25.19
N GLU A 78 14.75 -13.91 26.52
CA GLU A 78 14.45 -15.18 27.21
C GLU A 78 13.03 -15.67 26.91
N LEU A 79 12.06 -14.78 26.81
CA LEU A 79 10.72 -15.13 26.37
C LEU A 79 10.72 -15.69 24.92
N GLY A 80 11.47 -15.06 24.01
CA GLY A 80 11.63 -15.56 22.64
C GLY A 80 12.23 -16.98 22.60
N LYS A 81 13.27 -17.24 23.41
CA LYS A 81 13.88 -18.57 23.51
C LYS A 81 12.94 -19.64 24.11
N SER A 82 11.97 -19.24 24.89
CA SER A 82 10.98 -20.15 25.48
C SER A 82 9.81 -20.49 24.55
N ALA A 83 9.75 -19.88 23.36
CA ALA A 83 8.74 -20.21 22.38
C ALA A 83 8.91 -21.65 21.87
N VAL A 84 7.77 -22.33 21.68
CA VAL A 84 7.79 -23.66 21.05
C VAL A 84 8.13 -23.52 19.58
N ASP A 85 8.86 -24.48 19.04
CA ASP A 85 9.13 -24.54 17.62
C ASP A 85 7.81 -24.61 16.84
N LEU A 86 7.63 -23.70 15.91
CA LEU A 86 6.53 -23.79 14.96
C LEU A 86 6.87 -24.91 13.97
N PRO A 87 5.90 -25.80 13.64
CA PRO A 87 6.12 -26.74 12.57
C PRO A 87 6.50 -25.96 11.30
N ALA A 88 7.72 -26.12 10.84
CA ALA A 88 8.14 -25.64 9.55
C ALA A 88 7.42 -26.51 8.51
N GLU A 89 6.24 -26.09 8.07
CA GLU A 89 5.75 -26.54 6.77
C GLU A 89 6.81 -26.09 5.78
N GLY A 90 7.49 -27.06 5.13
CA GLY A 90 8.59 -26.76 4.25
C GLY A 90 8.12 -25.70 3.24
N MET A 91 8.85 -24.59 3.15
CA MET A 91 8.68 -23.69 2.02
C MET A 91 8.85 -24.57 0.79
N GLU A 92 7.76 -24.78 0.05
CA GLU A 92 7.85 -25.41 -1.25
C GLU A 92 8.90 -24.64 -2.02
N SER A 93 9.98 -25.34 -2.42
CA SER A 93 10.98 -24.70 -3.25
C SER A 93 10.27 -24.24 -4.51
N VAL A 94 10.24 -22.93 -4.75
CA VAL A 94 9.70 -22.36 -5.97
C VAL A 94 10.53 -22.98 -7.10
N THR A 95 10.00 -24.02 -7.74
CA THR A 95 10.58 -24.58 -8.94
C THR A 95 10.59 -23.46 -9.97
N ALA A 96 11.71 -23.26 -10.64
CA ALA A 96 11.83 -22.26 -11.69
C ALA A 96 10.71 -22.53 -12.73
N VAL A 97 9.75 -21.60 -12.79
CA VAL A 97 8.64 -21.68 -13.75
C VAL A 97 9.09 -20.99 -15.02
N GLU A 98 8.74 -21.58 -16.16
CA GLU A 98 8.98 -20.95 -17.46
C GLU A 98 8.32 -19.57 -17.51
N LYS A 99 9.07 -18.56 -17.95
CA LYS A 99 8.54 -17.20 -18.12
C LYS A 99 7.54 -17.18 -19.27
N ARG A 100 6.33 -16.69 -18.99
CA ARG A 100 5.18 -16.73 -19.90
C ARG A 100 4.75 -15.35 -20.38
N ALA A 101 4.96 -14.33 -19.55
CA ALA A 101 4.56 -12.97 -19.83
C ALA A 101 5.46 -11.98 -19.12
N ARG A 102 5.71 -10.84 -19.72
CA ARG A 102 6.37 -9.68 -19.13
C ARG A 102 5.31 -8.73 -18.62
N ILE A 103 5.37 -8.39 -17.34
CA ILE A 103 4.39 -7.50 -16.69
C ILE A 103 5.10 -6.23 -16.23
N GLY A 104 4.69 -5.09 -16.75
CA GLY A 104 5.12 -3.78 -16.29
C GLY A 104 4.47 -3.46 -14.94
N ILE A 105 5.26 -3.09 -13.96
CA ILE A 105 4.81 -2.67 -12.62
C ILE A 105 5.13 -1.18 -12.47
N ALA A 106 4.10 -0.35 -12.39
CA ALA A 106 4.26 1.07 -12.12
C ALA A 106 4.78 1.26 -10.69
N MET A 107 6.03 1.69 -10.51
CA MET A 107 6.65 1.80 -9.19
C MET A 107 7.49 3.06 -9.10
N ASP A 108 6.98 4.05 -8.36
CA ASP A 108 7.64 5.30 -8.01
C ASP A 108 6.99 5.93 -6.77
N GLU A 109 7.24 7.20 -6.51
CA GLU A 109 6.70 7.92 -5.36
C GLU A 109 5.15 8.05 -5.41
N ALA A 110 4.55 8.05 -6.61
CA ALA A 110 3.11 8.10 -6.80
C ALA A 110 2.44 6.72 -6.65
N PHE A 111 3.14 5.64 -7.02
CA PHE A 111 2.63 4.26 -7.07
C PHE A 111 3.57 3.31 -6.32
N SER A 112 3.35 3.13 -5.03
CA SER A 112 4.26 2.36 -4.17
C SER A 112 3.58 1.29 -3.32
N PHE A 113 2.24 1.15 -3.42
CA PHE A 113 1.49 0.22 -2.59
C PHE A 113 1.32 -1.12 -3.30
N TYR A 114 2.28 -2.00 -3.08
CA TYR A 114 2.26 -3.37 -3.56
C TYR A 114 2.50 -4.34 -2.41
N TYR A 115 1.79 -5.46 -2.45
CA TYR A 115 2.05 -6.56 -1.54
C TYR A 115 3.17 -7.43 -2.11
N PRO A 116 4.32 -7.58 -1.42
CA PRO A 116 5.41 -8.43 -1.91
C PRO A 116 4.97 -9.86 -2.23
N ALA A 117 4.01 -10.40 -1.44
CA ALA A 117 3.46 -11.73 -1.68
C ALA A 117 2.67 -11.81 -3.02
N SER A 118 2.00 -10.73 -3.42
CA SER A 118 1.29 -10.68 -4.71
C SER A 118 2.26 -10.63 -5.89
N LEU A 119 3.34 -9.84 -5.78
CA LEU A 119 4.39 -9.79 -6.79
C LEU A 119 5.08 -11.14 -6.92
N ALA A 120 5.44 -11.77 -5.78
CA ALA A 120 6.03 -13.11 -5.77
C ALA A 120 5.08 -14.19 -6.37
N ALA A 121 3.77 -14.06 -6.15
CA ALA A 121 2.79 -14.96 -6.76
C ALA A 121 2.72 -14.81 -8.29
N LEU A 122 2.83 -13.58 -8.82
CA LEU A 122 2.93 -13.34 -10.26
C LEU A 122 4.19 -13.99 -10.84
N GLU A 123 5.35 -13.82 -10.18
CA GLU A 123 6.60 -14.46 -10.59
C GLU A 123 6.51 -15.99 -10.55
N ALA A 124 5.89 -16.55 -9.49
CA ALA A 124 5.66 -17.98 -9.35
C ALA A 124 4.70 -18.53 -10.43
N ALA A 125 3.79 -17.69 -10.93
CA ALA A 125 2.91 -18.03 -12.06
C ALA A 125 3.58 -17.90 -13.45
N GLY A 126 4.84 -17.43 -13.49
CA GLY A 126 5.61 -17.27 -14.72
C GLY A 126 5.68 -15.86 -15.27
N ALA A 127 5.35 -14.84 -14.47
CA ALA A 127 5.58 -13.45 -14.86
C ALA A 127 7.06 -13.08 -14.74
N GLU A 128 7.51 -12.22 -15.65
CA GLU A 128 8.74 -11.45 -15.53
C GLU A 128 8.36 -10.00 -15.24
N LEU A 129 8.75 -9.47 -14.07
CA LEU A 129 8.34 -8.14 -13.63
C LEU A 129 9.32 -7.08 -14.13
N HIS A 130 8.79 -6.07 -14.82
CA HIS A 130 9.53 -4.92 -15.34
C HIS A 130 9.02 -3.65 -14.66
N TYR A 131 9.84 -3.06 -13.79
CA TYR A 131 9.44 -1.85 -13.07
C TYR A 131 9.66 -0.61 -13.94
N PHE A 132 8.72 0.34 -13.89
CA PHE A 132 8.78 1.62 -14.59
C PHE A 132 8.15 2.74 -13.74
N SER A 133 8.51 3.99 -14.05
CA SER A 133 8.04 5.16 -13.32
C SER A 133 7.10 6.01 -14.18
N PRO A 134 5.78 6.06 -13.89
CA PRO A 134 4.89 7.02 -14.52
C PRO A 134 5.28 8.49 -14.34
N LEU A 135 6.05 8.82 -13.31
CA LEU A 135 6.54 10.17 -13.07
C LEU A 135 7.75 10.54 -13.93
N GLN A 136 8.63 9.57 -14.26
CA GLN A 136 9.93 9.85 -14.83
C GLN A 136 10.14 9.30 -16.24
N ASP A 137 9.55 8.14 -16.54
CA ASP A 137 9.71 7.49 -17.83
C ASP A 137 8.80 8.13 -18.88
N ALA A 138 9.27 8.19 -20.11
CA ALA A 138 8.51 8.78 -21.21
C ALA A 138 7.49 7.82 -21.86
N ALA A 139 7.63 6.51 -21.63
CA ALA A 139 6.78 5.49 -22.22
C ALA A 139 6.80 4.21 -21.40
N LEU A 140 5.80 3.34 -21.63
CA LEU A 140 5.78 1.98 -21.10
C LEU A 140 7.00 1.18 -21.59
N PRO A 141 7.55 0.27 -20.77
CA PRO A 141 8.54 -0.70 -21.20
C PRO A 141 7.92 -1.70 -22.21
N ASP A 142 8.77 -2.46 -22.90
CA ASP A 142 8.31 -3.54 -23.78
C ASP A 142 7.82 -4.74 -22.95
N VAL A 143 6.49 -4.77 -22.70
CA VAL A 143 5.81 -5.73 -21.84
C VAL A 143 4.49 -6.21 -22.46
N ASP A 144 3.95 -7.31 -21.94
CA ASP A 144 2.74 -7.95 -22.44
C ASP A 144 1.47 -7.51 -21.68
N GLY A 145 1.64 -6.82 -20.55
CA GLY A 145 0.57 -6.24 -19.74
C GLY A 145 1.13 -5.31 -18.67
N VAL A 146 0.30 -4.47 -18.05
CA VAL A 146 0.75 -3.52 -17.02
C VAL A 146 -0.14 -3.54 -15.78
N PHE A 147 0.49 -3.31 -14.63
CA PHE A 147 -0.17 -3.22 -13.34
C PHE A 147 0.18 -1.89 -12.66
N PHE A 148 -0.85 -1.06 -12.44
CA PHE A 148 -0.80 0.16 -11.66
C PHE A 148 -1.42 -0.11 -10.29
N GLY A 149 -0.60 -0.19 -9.26
CA GLY A 149 -1.03 -0.36 -7.87
C GLY A 149 -1.50 0.92 -7.23
N GLY A 150 -1.72 0.86 -5.93
CA GLY A 150 -2.06 2.02 -5.12
C GLY A 150 -0.86 2.91 -4.81
N GLY A 151 -1.14 4.01 -4.12
CA GLY A 151 -0.15 5.00 -3.71
C GLY A 151 -0.78 6.34 -3.37
N PHE A 152 -0.03 7.41 -3.60
CA PHE A 152 -0.47 8.78 -3.39
C PHE A 152 -0.35 9.63 -4.68
N PRO A 153 -1.04 9.27 -5.78
CA PRO A 153 -0.95 10.03 -7.03
C PRO A 153 -1.42 11.48 -6.87
N GLU A 154 -2.33 11.76 -5.91
CA GLU A 154 -2.81 13.11 -5.62
C GLU A 154 -1.72 14.07 -5.15
N MET A 155 -0.60 13.58 -4.67
CA MET A 155 0.56 14.39 -4.30
C MET A 155 1.42 14.78 -5.51
N PHE A 156 1.21 14.12 -6.65
CA PHE A 156 2.05 14.24 -7.86
C PHE A 156 1.22 14.57 -9.11
N LEU A 157 -0.03 15.06 -8.95
CA LEU A 157 -0.95 15.29 -10.07
C LEU A 157 -0.38 16.20 -11.16
N SER A 158 0.32 17.27 -10.76
CA SER A 158 0.97 18.18 -11.72
C SER A 158 2.03 17.47 -12.57
N GLN A 159 2.83 16.58 -11.96
CA GLN A 159 3.88 15.84 -12.67
C GLN A 159 3.28 14.74 -13.55
N LEU A 160 2.32 13.97 -13.02
CA LEU A 160 1.61 12.95 -13.79
C LEU A 160 0.86 13.53 -14.97
N SER A 161 0.20 14.69 -14.78
CA SER A 161 -0.51 15.41 -15.83
C SER A 161 0.44 15.97 -16.91
N ALA A 162 1.61 16.43 -16.50
CA ALA A 162 2.62 16.97 -17.43
C ALA A 162 3.31 15.88 -18.27
N ASN A 163 3.34 14.63 -17.80
CA ASN A 163 3.95 13.51 -18.52
C ASN A 163 2.99 12.94 -19.59
N THR A 164 2.63 13.77 -20.56
CA THR A 164 1.70 13.39 -21.63
C THR A 164 2.23 12.27 -22.51
N SER A 165 3.56 12.13 -22.67
CA SER A 165 4.17 11.05 -23.44
C SER A 165 3.91 9.67 -22.82
N MET A 166 4.01 9.53 -21.50
CA MET A 166 3.64 8.30 -20.78
C MET A 166 2.14 8.03 -20.93
N GLN A 167 1.29 9.04 -20.74
CA GLN A 167 -0.16 8.90 -20.90
C GLN A 167 -0.52 8.44 -22.34
N ASP A 168 0.11 8.99 -23.34
CA ASP A 168 -0.09 8.60 -24.75
C ASP A 168 0.36 7.15 -24.99
N SER A 169 1.49 6.74 -24.40
CA SER A 169 1.98 5.37 -24.47
C SER A 169 0.99 4.38 -23.87
N ILE A 170 0.39 4.72 -22.71
CA ILE A 170 -0.62 3.90 -22.05
C ILE A 170 -1.88 3.80 -22.91
N ARG A 171 -2.36 4.92 -23.48
CA ARG A 171 -3.52 4.93 -24.40
C ARG A 171 -3.29 4.05 -25.61
N GLN A 172 -2.15 4.19 -26.26
CA GLN A 172 -1.79 3.36 -27.43
C GLN A 172 -1.72 1.88 -27.09
N ALA A 173 -1.12 1.52 -25.94
CA ALA A 173 -1.08 0.13 -25.48
C ALA A 173 -2.49 -0.43 -25.25
N SER A 174 -3.39 0.35 -24.65
CA SER A 174 -4.79 -0.04 -24.46
C SER A 174 -5.53 -0.23 -25.79
N GLU A 175 -5.36 0.69 -26.75
CA GLU A 175 -5.94 0.58 -28.11
C GLU A 175 -5.43 -0.65 -28.86
N GLN A 176 -4.21 -1.10 -28.60
CA GLN A 176 -3.62 -2.31 -29.14
C GLN A 176 -4.06 -3.59 -28.41
N GLY A 177 -4.90 -3.45 -27.39
CA GLY A 177 -5.45 -4.57 -26.61
C GLY A 177 -4.53 -5.10 -25.51
N MET A 178 -3.51 -4.34 -25.10
CA MET A 178 -2.67 -4.71 -23.95
C MET A 178 -3.52 -4.74 -22.68
N PRO A 179 -3.48 -5.83 -21.87
CA PRO A 179 -4.14 -5.89 -20.59
C PRO A 179 -3.58 -4.85 -19.61
N ILE A 180 -4.48 -4.07 -19.00
CA ILE A 180 -4.15 -3.07 -17.97
C ILE A 180 -4.95 -3.38 -16.73
N TYR A 181 -4.27 -3.59 -15.60
CA TYR A 181 -4.87 -3.66 -14.29
C TYR A 181 -4.51 -2.41 -13.49
N ALA A 182 -5.51 -1.78 -12.89
CA ALA A 182 -5.31 -0.58 -12.07
C ALA A 182 -6.21 -0.62 -10.84
N GLU A 183 -5.62 -0.36 -9.67
CA GLU A 183 -6.34 -0.30 -8.40
C GLU A 183 -5.99 0.94 -7.60
N CYS A 184 -6.92 1.42 -6.76
CA CYS A 184 -6.72 2.56 -5.85
C CYS A 184 -6.16 3.79 -6.60
N GLY A 185 -4.94 4.24 -6.25
CA GLY A 185 -4.26 5.35 -6.93
C GLY A 185 -4.03 5.11 -8.42
N GLY A 186 -3.74 3.87 -8.82
CA GLY A 186 -3.63 3.50 -10.23
C GLY A 186 -4.95 3.67 -10.98
N LEU A 187 -6.09 3.33 -10.34
CA LEU A 187 -7.41 3.59 -10.94
C LEU A 187 -7.66 5.10 -11.12
N MET A 188 -7.29 5.94 -10.13
CA MET A 188 -7.41 7.39 -10.27
C MET A 188 -6.61 7.91 -11.48
N TYR A 189 -5.39 7.41 -11.69
CA TYR A 189 -4.56 7.80 -12.83
C TYR A 189 -5.16 7.37 -14.19
N MET A 190 -5.94 6.28 -14.23
CA MET A 190 -6.63 5.83 -15.46
C MET A 190 -7.90 6.63 -15.78
N THR A 191 -8.42 7.46 -14.87
CA THR A 191 -9.60 8.30 -15.12
C THR A 191 -9.29 9.46 -16.07
N GLU A 192 -10.32 10.24 -16.46
CA GLU A 192 -10.15 11.42 -17.32
C GLU A 192 -9.44 12.56 -16.58
N ALA A 193 -9.72 12.73 -15.30
CA ALA A 193 -9.11 13.79 -14.49
C ALA A 193 -9.19 13.47 -12.99
N VAL A 194 -8.28 14.08 -12.22
CA VAL A 194 -8.30 14.09 -10.76
C VAL A 194 -8.27 15.53 -10.26
N THR A 195 -9.16 15.86 -9.33
CA THR A 195 -9.21 17.14 -8.63
C THR A 195 -8.57 16.98 -7.24
N ASP A 196 -7.61 17.84 -6.92
CA ASP A 196 -6.88 17.82 -5.65
C ASP A 196 -7.71 18.41 -4.48
N PHE A 197 -7.08 18.49 -3.28
CA PHE A 197 -7.71 19.04 -2.08
C PHE A 197 -7.96 20.55 -2.14
N GLU A 198 -7.28 21.28 -3.03
CA GLU A 198 -7.42 22.72 -3.28
C GLU A 198 -8.45 23.01 -4.38
N GLY A 199 -8.97 22.00 -5.05
CA GLY A 199 -9.95 22.12 -6.13
C GLY A 199 -9.34 22.32 -7.52
N HIS A 200 -8.03 22.09 -7.68
CA HIS A 200 -7.38 22.13 -9.00
C HIS A 200 -7.55 20.78 -9.69
N THR A 201 -7.97 20.81 -10.95
CA THR A 201 -8.23 19.61 -11.75
C THR A 201 -7.08 19.38 -12.73
N TYR A 202 -6.59 18.14 -12.75
CA TYR A 202 -5.47 17.69 -13.57
C TYR A 202 -5.93 16.58 -14.52
N PRO A 203 -5.75 16.73 -15.84
CA PRO A 203 -6.04 15.66 -16.79
C PRO A 203 -5.13 14.44 -16.55
N MET A 204 -5.70 13.26 -16.70
CA MET A 204 -5.05 11.98 -16.51
C MET A 204 -5.11 11.13 -17.79
N VAL A 205 -4.91 9.81 -17.69
CA VAL A 205 -4.83 8.93 -18.88
C VAL A 205 -6.13 8.90 -19.68
N GLY A 206 -7.30 8.93 -19.05
CA GLY A 206 -8.60 9.00 -19.70
C GLY A 206 -9.11 7.67 -20.29
N LEU A 207 -8.62 6.52 -19.81
CA LEU A 207 -9.15 5.21 -20.21
C LEU A 207 -10.43 4.85 -19.48
N VAL A 208 -10.64 5.35 -18.28
CA VAL A 208 -11.86 5.16 -17.50
C VAL A 208 -12.69 6.42 -17.61
N PRO A 209 -13.94 6.36 -18.15
CA PRO A 209 -14.80 7.52 -18.34
C PRO A 209 -15.41 7.98 -17.00
N ALA A 210 -14.54 8.54 -16.16
CA ALA A 210 -14.89 9.07 -14.85
C ALA A 210 -13.91 10.18 -14.46
N THR A 211 -14.29 11.00 -13.48
CA THR A 211 -13.41 11.94 -12.79
C THR A 211 -13.32 11.56 -11.32
N CYS A 212 -12.15 11.79 -10.71
CA CYS A 212 -11.94 11.64 -9.28
C CYS A 212 -11.80 12.99 -8.61
N GLU A 213 -12.28 13.11 -7.37
CA GLU A 213 -12.12 14.29 -6.53
C GLU A 213 -11.65 13.88 -5.13
N MET A 214 -10.57 14.51 -4.64
CA MET A 214 -10.06 14.27 -3.29
C MET A 214 -10.94 14.94 -2.25
N GLN A 215 -11.24 14.21 -1.16
CA GLN A 215 -12.12 14.67 -0.08
C GLN A 215 -11.33 14.79 1.22
N GLN A 216 -11.66 15.79 2.04
CA GLN A 216 -11.04 16.01 3.36
C GLN A 216 -11.37 14.91 4.38
N THR A 217 -12.38 14.10 4.12
CA THR A 217 -12.82 13.02 5.01
C THR A 217 -12.74 11.67 4.31
N LEU A 218 -12.50 10.62 5.11
CA LEU A 218 -12.51 9.24 4.63
C LEU A 218 -13.88 8.90 4.01
N GLN A 219 -13.88 8.50 2.76
CA GLN A 219 -15.11 8.21 2.01
C GLN A 219 -15.56 6.76 2.19
N ARG A 220 -14.61 5.85 2.19
CA ARG A 220 -14.91 4.43 2.32
C ARG A 220 -13.82 3.69 3.07
N VAL A 221 -14.24 2.76 3.92
CA VAL A 221 -13.38 1.73 4.50
C VAL A 221 -14.21 0.46 4.70
N GLY A 222 -13.72 -0.68 4.22
CA GLY A 222 -14.39 -1.95 4.42
C GLY A 222 -14.05 -3.00 3.38
N TYR A 223 -14.54 -4.21 3.64
CA TYR A 223 -14.43 -5.31 2.69
C TYR A 223 -15.55 -5.25 1.66
N VAL A 224 -15.22 -5.63 0.43
CA VAL A 224 -16.14 -5.66 -0.70
C VAL A 224 -16.13 -7.03 -1.37
N SER A 225 -17.25 -7.35 -2.00
CA SER A 225 -17.37 -8.48 -2.91
C SER A 225 -17.88 -7.95 -4.25
N ALA A 226 -17.09 -8.13 -5.29
CA ALA A 226 -17.44 -7.75 -6.65
C ALA A 226 -17.85 -8.99 -7.45
N THR A 227 -18.83 -8.84 -8.31
CA THR A 227 -19.25 -9.90 -9.26
C THR A 227 -18.89 -9.44 -10.66
N MET A 228 -18.19 -10.29 -11.42
CA MET A 228 -17.84 -9.99 -12.80
C MET A 228 -19.10 -9.96 -13.68
N LEU A 229 -19.32 -8.82 -14.35
CA LEU A 229 -20.42 -8.65 -15.32
C LEU A 229 -20.01 -9.08 -16.71
N GLU A 230 -18.72 -8.91 -17.04
CA GLU A 230 -18.10 -9.31 -18.30
C GLU A 230 -16.78 -10.04 -18.07
N PRO A 231 -16.32 -10.89 -19.01
CA PRO A 231 -15.02 -11.55 -18.88
C PRO A 231 -13.91 -10.52 -19.02
N ASN A 232 -12.87 -10.64 -18.18
CA ASN A 232 -11.67 -9.81 -18.21
C ASN A 232 -10.46 -10.58 -17.67
N ILE A 233 -9.33 -9.90 -17.49
CA ILE A 233 -8.07 -10.52 -17.03
C ILE A 233 -8.15 -11.14 -15.63
N LEU A 234 -9.16 -10.80 -14.82
CA LEU A 234 -9.33 -11.31 -13.46
C LEU A 234 -10.27 -12.50 -13.37
N GLY A 235 -11.08 -12.75 -14.42
CA GLY A 235 -12.01 -13.86 -14.39
C GLY A 235 -13.10 -13.80 -15.46
N SER A 236 -14.03 -14.72 -15.33
CA SER A 236 -15.19 -14.92 -16.20
C SER A 236 -16.45 -14.29 -15.61
N VAL A 237 -17.50 -14.17 -16.42
CA VAL A 237 -18.82 -13.69 -15.99
C VAL A 237 -19.31 -14.50 -14.79
N LYS A 238 -19.81 -13.81 -13.76
CA LYS A 238 -20.28 -14.33 -12.46
C LYS A 238 -19.20 -14.78 -11.48
N ASP A 239 -17.92 -14.72 -11.83
CA ASP A 239 -16.86 -14.91 -10.83
C ASP A 239 -16.96 -13.83 -9.75
N HIS A 240 -16.63 -14.20 -8.52
CA HIS A 240 -16.67 -13.34 -7.37
C HIS A 240 -15.25 -13.02 -6.89
N LEU A 241 -14.95 -11.74 -6.79
CA LEU A 241 -13.71 -11.23 -6.20
C LEU A 241 -14.00 -10.65 -4.82
N ARG A 242 -13.05 -10.85 -3.91
CA ARG A 242 -13.04 -10.22 -2.60
C ARG A 242 -11.91 -9.21 -2.56
N GLY A 243 -12.20 -8.03 -2.04
CA GLY A 243 -11.24 -6.96 -1.88
C GLY A 243 -11.57 -6.11 -0.67
N HIS A 244 -10.88 -5.00 -0.54
CA HIS A 244 -11.21 -3.97 0.43
C HIS A 244 -11.11 -2.58 -0.23
N GLU A 245 -11.84 -1.65 0.30
CA GLU A 245 -11.78 -0.24 -0.06
C GLU A 245 -11.24 0.57 1.12
N PHE A 246 -10.34 1.49 0.83
CA PHE A 246 -9.86 2.48 1.80
C PHE A 246 -9.40 3.71 1.02
N HIS A 247 -10.26 4.74 0.95
CA HIS A 247 -9.95 5.91 0.14
C HIS A 247 -10.64 7.19 0.62
N PHE A 248 -10.00 8.31 0.33
CA PHE A 248 -10.50 9.67 0.56
C PHE A 248 -11.06 10.32 -0.71
N SER A 249 -10.97 9.67 -1.86
CA SER A 249 -11.50 10.18 -3.12
C SER A 249 -12.93 9.74 -3.38
N THR A 250 -13.67 10.53 -4.15
CA THR A 250 -14.91 10.13 -4.80
C THR A 250 -14.67 9.97 -6.29
N MET A 251 -15.40 9.06 -6.94
CA MET A 251 -15.33 8.87 -8.38
C MET A 251 -16.73 9.10 -8.99
N THR A 252 -16.80 9.96 -10.00
CA THR A 252 -18.04 10.30 -10.71
C THR A 252 -17.92 9.87 -12.17
N PRO A 253 -18.73 8.91 -12.65
CA PRO A 253 -18.75 8.56 -14.06
C PRO A 253 -19.13 9.75 -14.94
N THR A 254 -18.43 9.93 -16.07
CA THR A 254 -18.72 10.97 -17.08
C THR A 254 -19.65 10.45 -18.18
N GLN A 255 -19.81 9.12 -18.28
CA GLN A 255 -20.74 8.45 -19.18
C GLN A 255 -21.65 7.53 -18.36
N SER A 256 -22.84 7.22 -18.89
CA SER A 256 -23.73 6.25 -18.25
C SER A 256 -22.99 4.92 -18.11
N PRO A 257 -22.96 4.32 -16.90
CA PRO A 257 -22.48 2.96 -16.76
C PRO A 257 -23.37 2.03 -17.58
N PHE A 258 -22.77 1.05 -18.22
CA PHE A 258 -23.37 0.08 -19.14
C PHE A 258 -24.60 -0.61 -18.58
#